data_2e27ed62d6bfc7bcb3bb2559b248bc12
#
_entry.id   2e27ed62d6bfc7bcb3bb2559b248bc12
#
_cell.length_a   1.000
_cell.length_b   1.000
_cell.length_c   1.000
_cell.angle_alpha   90.00
_cell.angle_beta   90.00
_cell.angle_gamma   90.00
#
_symmetry.space_group_name_H-M   'P 1'
#
loop_
_entity.id
_entity.type
_entity.pdbx_description
1 polymer ?
#
loop_
_entity_poly.entity_id
_entity_poly.type
_entity_poly.pdbx_seq_one_letter_code
_entity_poly.pdbx_strand_id
1 'polypeptide(L)'
;MTLSLTPPAAVGAGGLTAPRISVVIPARNEAARIGRALSRIFASVRSSCEVIVVVDSEEDPTWQEVQAWAAAEPRLRCLVGEYGPGPANAIRFGIDQARAGVAVVTMADNSDDPRQIEPLAALVENGAAVAAASRYSKGGSQIGGPIGKSLLSRLAGRSLQLLARAGTRDATNSFKAYSTSFIREVGIDSRQGFAIGIELTAKARRVRRDVAEIPTIWLDREEGESGFRVLAWMPAYLRWYLFCFGRRLTAGELAARCARRARPEADPVPPACDPTPLAPRQARTSEWAAWHVVAAKDELVRAAQSRGAAESRGAA
;
A
#
# COMPACT_ATOMS: atom_id res chain seq x y z
N MET A 1 17.02 23.88 10.94
CA MET A 1 16.33 23.69 12.24
C MET A 1 15.37 22.56 12.05
N THR A 2 15.80 21.36 12.38
CA THR A 2 15.02 20.10 12.20
C THR A 2 13.96 20.09 13.29
N LEU A 3 12.69 20.24 12.92
CA LEU A 3 11.57 20.01 13.83
C LEU A 3 11.50 18.50 14.09
N SER A 4 12.04 18.07 15.23
CA SER A 4 11.79 16.75 15.79
C SER A 4 10.30 16.66 16.12
N LEU A 5 9.55 15.90 15.32
CA LEU A 5 8.15 15.56 15.64
C LEU A 5 8.19 14.60 16.84
N THR A 6 7.94 15.13 18.02
CA THR A 6 7.88 14.33 19.25
C THR A 6 6.72 13.32 19.13
N PRO A 7 6.95 12.04 19.46
CA PRO A 7 5.89 11.05 19.48
C PRO A 7 4.81 11.43 20.53
N PRO A 8 3.52 11.12 20.29
CA PRO A 8 2.46 11.37 21.25
C PRO A 8 2.71 10.59 22.55
N ALA A 9 2.31 11.17 23.68
CA ALA A 9 2.46 10.55 25.00
C ALA A 9 1.85 9.15 25.05
N ALA A 10 2.56 8.21 25.67
CA ALA A 10 2.22 6.80 25.76
C ALA A 10 0.76 6.59 26.26
N VAL A 11 -0.05 5.93 25.45
CA VAL A 11 -1.35 5.40 25.85
C VAL A 11 -1.08 4.15 26.69
N GLY A 12 -1.62 4.10 27.90
CA GLY A 12 -1.35 3.08 28.90
C GLY A 12 -1.51 1.64 28.37
N ALA A 13 -0.66 0.75 28.85
CA ALA A 13 -0.63 -0.69 28.58
C ALA A 13 -1.88 -1.40 29.12
N GLY A 14 -3.01 -1.22 28.43
CA GLY A 14 -4.15 -2.13 28.53
C GLY A 14 -3.79 -3.42 27.79
N GLY A 15 -4.05 -4.59 28.38
CA GLY A 15 -3.68 -5.91 27.88
C GLY A 15 -3.92 -6.04 26.36
N LEU A 16 -2.88 -6.45 25.63
CA LEU A 16 -2.83 -6.51 24.17
C LEU A 16 -3.85 -7.54 23.66
N THR A 17 -5.09 -7.12 23.48
CA THR A 17 -6.03 -7.85 22.60
C THR A 17 -5.44 -7.90 21.20
N ALA A 18 -5.65 -9.02 20.51
CA ALA A 18 -5.17 -9.16 19.13
C ALA A 18 -5.58 -7.93 18.29
N PRO A 19 -4.68 -7.34 17.48
CA PRO A 19 -5.01 -6.17 16.69
C PRO A 19 -6.11 -6.51 15.69
N ARG A 20 -7.02 -5.57 15.47
CA ARG A 20 -8.05 -5.69 14.43
C ARG A 20 -7.46 -5.49 13.04
N ILE A 21 -6.47 -4.60 12.92
CA ILE A 21 -5.86 -4.21 11.65
C ILE A 21 -4.34 -4.29 11.78
N SER A 22 -3.67 -4.92 10.83
CA SER A 22 -2.22 -4.84 10.63
C SER A 22 -1.93 -3.92 9.45
N VAL A 23 -1.31 -2.77 9.70
CA VAL A 23 -0.89 -1.83 8.65
C VAL A 23 0.53 -2.18 8.24
N VAL A 24 0.76 -2.49 6.98
CA VAL A 24 2.07 -2.88 6.43
C VAL A 24 2.62 -1.77 5.55
N ILE A 25 3.82 -1.31 5.85
CA ILE A 25 4.51 -0.21 5.17
C ILE A 25 5.86 -0.70 4.66
N PRO A 26 6.03 -0.98 3.37
CA PRO A 26 7.36 -1.19 2.79
C PRO A 26 8.10 0.15 2.76
N ALA A 27 9.31 0.21 3.28
CA ALA A 27 10.07 1.45 3.34
C ALA A 27 11.53 1.23 2.92
N ARG A 28 12.05 2.16 2.11
CA ARG A 28 13.46 2.19 1.71
C ARG A 28 13.89 3.63 1.50
N ASN A 29 14.88 4.09 2.27
CA ASN A 29 15.37 5.48 2.24
C ASN A 29 14.24 6.51 2.48
N GLU A 30 13.33 6.22 3.40
CA GLU A 30 12.17 7.07 3.71
C GLU A 30 12.29 7.78 5.08
N ALA A 31 13.49 7.86 5.66
CA ALA A 31 13.73 8.49 6.97
C ALA A 31 13.11 9.89 7.09
N ALA A 32 13.23 10.72 6.03
CA ALA A 32 12.69 12.08 6.03
C ALA A 32 11.15 12.15 6.03
N ARG A 33 10.44 11.05 5.71
CA ARG A 33 8.98 11.04 5.49
C ARG A 33 8.23 10.11 6.43
N ILE A 34 8.89 9.04 6.89
CA ILE A 34 8.25 7.97 7.65
C ILE A 34 7.62 8.47 8.95
N GLY A 35 8.28 9.38 9.69
CA GLY A 35 7.74 9.96 10.92
C GLY A 35 6.39 10.66 10.70
N ARG A 36 6.25 11.41 9.59
CA ARG A 36 4.99 12.04 9.22
C ARG A 36 3.92 11.01 8.84
N ALA A 37 4.28 9.96 8.10
CA ALA A 37 3.36 8.89 7.76
C ALA A 37 2.83 8.18 9.01
N LEU A 38 3.71 7.82 9.93
CA LEU A 38 3.35 7.20 11.21
C LEU A 38 2.42 8.09 12.04
N SER A 39 2.77 9.37 12.22
CA SER A 39 1.95 10.34 12.94
C SER A 39 0.52 10.42 12.36
N ARG A 40 0.39 10.49 11.03
CA ARG A 40 -0.93 10.53 10.36
C ARG A 40 -1.71 9.24 10.53
N ILE A 41 -1.05 8.09 10.46
CA ILE A 41 -1.71 6.78 10.63
C ILE A 41 -2.24 6.66 12.07
N PHE A 42 -1.41 6.90 13.09
CA PHE A 42 -1.83 6.80 14.49
C PHE A 42 -2.88 7.83 14.90
N ALA A 43 -2.88 9.01 14.27
CA ALA A 43 -3.93 10.01 14.45
C ALA A 43 -5.27 9.64 13.78
N SER A 44 -5.23 8.84 12.70
CA SER A 44 -6.40 8.53 11.88
C SER A 44 -7.08 7.21 12.25
N VAL A 45 -6.30 6.19 12.65
CA VAL A 45 -6.81 4.85 12.97
C VAL A 45 -7.19 4.79 14.45
N ARG A 46 -8.48 4.65 14.72
CA ARG A 46 -9.06 4.61 16.09
C ARG A 46 -9.17 3.19 16.63
N SER A 47 -9.32 2.21 15.76
CA SER A 47 -9.40 0.79 16.11
C SER A 47 -8.06 0.26 16.62
N SER A 48 -8.08 -0.87 17.35
CA SER A 48 -6.86 -1.55 17.73
C SER A 48 -6.07 -1.96 16.48
N CYS A 49 -4.86 -1.47 16.34
CA CYS A 49 -4.02 -1.76 15.19
C CYS A 49 -2.58 -2.00 15.60
N GLU A 50 -1.85 -2.73 14.77
CA GLU A 50 -0.39 -2.72 14.73
C GLU A 50 0.06 -2.08 13.42
N VAL A 51 1.23 -1.45 13.44
CA VAL A 51 1.91 -0.92 12.26
C VAL A 51 3.22 -1.65 12.11
N ILE A 52 3.45 -2.23 10.94
CA ILE A 52 4.65 -3.01 10.60
C ILE A 52 5.37 -2.28 9.48
N VAL A 53 6.49 -1.65 9.81
CA VAL A 53 7.40 -1.06 8.82
C VAL A 53 8.43 -2.12 8.46
N VAL A 54 8.60 -2.39 7.18
CA VAL A 54 9.57 -3.36 6.68
C VAL A 54 10.62 -2.64 5.84
N VAL A 55 11.88 -2.75 6.26
CA VAL A 55 13.06 -2.22 5.57
C VAL A 55 13.88 -3.35 4.95
N ASP A 56 14.75 -3.04 3.98
CA ASP A 56 15.61 -4.03 3.33
C ASP A 56 16.82 -4.42 4.22
N SER A 57 17.28 -3.51 5.11
CA SER A 57 18.40 -3.76 6.04
C SER A 57 18.38 -2.76 7.21
N GLU A 58 19.18 -3.04 8.28
CA GLU A 58 19.36 -2.12 9.42
C GLU A 58 20.18 -0.87 9.09
N GLU A 59 20.93 -0.91 7.98
CA GLU A 59 21.71 0.23 7.48
C GLU A 59 20.83 1.27 6.76
N ASP A 60 19.57 0.93 6.43
CA ASP A 60 18.64 1.88 5.86
C ASP A 60 18.35 3.00 6.89
N PRO A 61 18.53 4.28 6.54
CA PRO A 61 18.25 5.39 7.46
C PRO A 61 16.84 5.37 8.06
N THR A 62 15.89 4.74 7.37
CA THR A 62 14.51 4.56 7.85
C THR A 62 14.46 3.71 9.12
N TRP A 63 15.36 2.73 9.26
CA TRP A 63 15.42 1.83 10.42
C TRP A 63 15.59 2.62 11.72
N GLN A 64 16.59 3.49 11.78
CA GLN A 64 16.88 4.27 13.00
C GLN A 64 15.72 5.19 13.37
N GLU A 65 15.11 5.84 12.38
CA GLU A 65 13.96 6.71 12.59
C GLU A 65 12.76 5.94 13.15
N VAL A 66 12.45 4.78 12.59
CA VAL A 66 11.32 3.95 13.04
C VAL A 66 11.59 3.32 14.42
N GLN A 67 12.82 2.94 14.73
CA GLN A 67 13.19 2.43 16.06
C GLN A 67 13.00 3.50 17.14
N ALA A 68 13.35 4.76 16.85
CA ALA A 68 13.11 5.87 17.78
C ALA A 68 11.60 6.07 18.05
N TRP A 69 10.76 5.91 17.03
CA TRP A 69 9.32 5.93 17.18
C TRP A 69 8.77 4.72 17.96
N ALA A 70 9.27 3.52 17.69
CA ALA A 70 8.84 2.27 18.33
C ALA A 70 9.11 2.26 19.84
N ALA A 71 10.13 2.98 20.31
CA ALA A 71 10.41 3.15 21.72
C ALA A 71 9.27 3.83 22.52
N ALA A 72 8.47 4.69 21.85
CA ALA A 72 7.36 5.41 22.44
C ALA A 72 5.97 4.86 22.02
N GLU A 73 5.90 4.07 20.94
CA GLU A 73 4.65 3.57 20.37
C GLU A 73 4.67 2.03 20.27
N PRO A 74 4.12 1.31 21.26
CA PRO A 74 4.21 -0.16 21.33
C PRO A 74 3.43 -0.90 20.23
N ARG A 75 2.57 -0.21 19.49
CA ARG A 75 1.87 -0.75 18.32
C ARG A 75 2.73 -0.77 17.06
N LEU A 76 3.89 -0.11 17.09
CA LEU A 76 4.82 -0.02 15.97
C LEU A 76 5.89 -1.11 16.06
N ARG A 77 6.08 -1.82 14.95
CA ARG A 77 7.17 -2.78 14.78
C ARG A 77 7.98 -2.41 13.56
N CYS A 78 9.30 -2.33 13.70
CA CYS A 78 10.22 -2.23 12.57
C CYS A 78 10.88 -3.58 12.35
N LEU A 79 10.85 -4.09 11.14
CA LEU A 79 11.39 -5.40 10.79
C LEU A 79 12.30 -5.29 9.57
N VAL A 80 13.39 -6.06 9.58
CA VAL A 80 14.20 -6.31 8.38
C VAL A 80 13.57 -7.45 7.58
N GLY A 81 13.37 -7.24 6.28
CA GLY A 81 12.72 -8.21 5.39
C GLY A 81 13.63 -9.40 5.09
N GLU A 82 13.18 -10.62 5.43
CA GLU A 82 13.95 -11.86 5.22
C GLU A 82 13.83 -12.43 3.78
N TYR A 83 12.92 -11.88 2.96
CA TYR A 83 12.65 -12.40 1.60
C TYR A 83 13.52 -11.75 0.51
N GLY A 84 14.55 -11.02 0.92
CA GLY A 84 15.43 -10.24 0.06
C GLY A 84 14.88 -8.84 -0.23
N PRO A 85 15.70 -7.99 -0.90
CA PRO A 85 15.37 -6.59 -1.08
C PRO A 85 14.20 -6.36 -2.03
N GLY A 86 13.55 -5.22 -1.86
CA GLY A 86 12.53 -4.70 -2.77
C GLY A 86 11.11 -4.73 -2.25
N PRO A 87 10.23 -3.86 -2.81
CA PRO A 87 8.92 -3.58 -2.22
C PRO A 87 7.97 -4.78 -2.18
N ALA A 88 8.00 -5.67 -3.18
CA ALA A 88 7.17 -6.88 -3.16
C ALA A 88 7.57 -7.81 -2.01
N ASN A 89 8.86 -8.00 -1.79
CA ASN A 89 9.36 -8.86 -0.71
C ASN A 89 9.07 -8.26 0.66
N ALA A 90 9.24 -6.94 0.81
CA ALA A 90 8.90 -6.23 2.04
C ALA A 90 7.39 -6.32 2.37
N ILE A 91 6.51 -6.14 1.37
CA ILE A 91 5.06 -6.28 1.56
C ILE A 91 4.70 -7.73 1.94
N ARG A 92 5.26 -8.73 1.24
CA ARG A 92 5.00 -10.15 1.54
C ARG A 92 5.41 -10.49 2.97
N PHE A 93 6.63 -10.14 3.34
CA PHE A 93 7.16 -10.38 4.69
C PHE A 93 6.30 -9.68 5.75
N GLY A 94 5.96 -8.41 5.55
CA GLY A 94 5.09 -7.67 6.47
C GLY A 94 3.70 -8.28 6.62
N ILE A 95 3.09 -8.77 5.54
CA ILE A 95 1.81 -9.49 5.59
C ILE A 95 1.94 -10.83 6.35
N ASP A 96 3.03 -11.57 6.15
CA ASP A 96 3.26 -12.84 6.85
C ASP A 96 3.51 -12.61 8.36
N GLN A 97 4.01 -11.43 8.74
CA GLN A 97 4.18 -11.01 10.15
C GLN A 97 2.91 -10.38 10.76
N ALA A 98 1.86 -10.19 9.96
CA ALA A 98 0.61 -9.59 10.41
C ALA A 98 -0.16 -10.51 11.37
N ARG A 99 -0.59 -9.95 12.50
CA ARG A 99 -1.35 -10.66 13.55
C ARG A 99 -2.86 -10.52 13.39
N ALA A 100 -3.31 -9.49 12.66
CA ALA A 100 -4.72 -9.23 12.43
C ALA A 100 -5.32 -10.11 11.32
N GLY A 101 -6.64 -10.23 11.32
CA GLY A 101 -7.40 -10.84 10.22
C GLY A 101 -7.41 -9.99 8.95
N VAL A 102 -7.08 -8.70 9.07
CA VAL A 102 -7.01 -7.74 7.96
C VAL A 102 -5.62 -7.11 7.91
N ALA A 103 -4.96 -7.21 6.75
CA ALA A 103 -3.71 -6.52 6.45
C ALA A 103 -3.97 -5.36 5.48
N VAL A 104 -3.56 -4.15 5.84
CA VAL A 104 -3.67 -2.95 4.98
C VAL A 104 -2.28 -2.53 4.55
N VAL A 105 -2.02 -2.55 3.26
CA VAL A 105 -0.76 -2.07 2.69
C VAL A 105 -0.89 -0.58 2.37
N THR A 106 0.02 0.24 2.83
CA THR A 106 0.13 1.68 2.51
C THR A 106 1.59 2.07 2.34
N MET A 107 1.83 3.26 1.78
CA MET A 107 3.17 3.71 1.45
C MET A 107 3.72 4.71 2.48
N ALA A 108 5.05 4.75 2.63
CA ALA A 108 5.75 5.68 3.51
C ALA A 108 5.77 7.13 2.99
N ASP A 109 5.47 7.35 1.69
CA ASP A 109 5.62 8.62 0.99
C ASP A 109 4.46 9.61 1.18
N ASN A 110 3.51 9.30 2.06
CA ASN A 110 2.33 10.11 2.36
C ASN A 110 1.36 10.31 1.18
N SER A 111 1.48 9.55 0.10
CA SER A 111 0.58 9.64 -1.06
C SER A 111 -0.84 9.13 -0.76
N ASP A 112 -0.97 8.23 0.20
CA ASP A 112 -2.23 7.62 0.60
C ASP A 112 -2.93 8.42 1.72
N ASP A 113 -4.26 8.29 1.81
CA ASP A 113 -5.06 8.89 2.89
C ASP A 113 -5.29 7.87 4.02
N PRO A 114 -4.60 7.99 5.18
CA PRO A 114 -4.71 7.02 6.27
C PRO A 114 -6.11 6.94 6.90
N ARG A 115 -7.00 7.93 6.68
CA ARG A 115 -8.40 7.88 7.12
C ARG A 115 -9.19 6.78 6.41
N GLN A 116 -8.69 6.27 5.30
CA GLN A 116 -9.31 5.18 4.53
C GLN A 116 -8.89 3.78 5.01
N ILE A 117 -7.95 3.66 5.93
CA ILE A 117 -7.51 2.37 6.48
C ILE A 117 -8.68 1.62 7.12
N GLU A 118 -9.44 2.28 8.00
CA GLU A 118 -10.60 1.65 8.66
C GLU A 118 -11.74 1.32 7.69
N PRO A 119 -12.17 2.21 6.77
CA PRO A 119 -13.14 1.88 5.74
C PRO A 119 -12.74 0.69 4.86
N LEU A 120 -11.46 0.61 4.45
CA LEU A 120 -10.96 -0.53 3.69
C LEU A 120 -10.98 -1.82 4.51
N ALA A 121 -10.57 -1.76 5.78
CA ALA A 121 -10.61 -2.91 6.68
C ALA A 121 -12.05 -3.40 6.89
N ALA A 122 -13.02 -2.50 7.09
CA ALA A 122 -14.42 -2.83 7.25
C ALA A 122 -14.99 -3.60 6.03
N LEU A 123 -14.59 -3.25 4.81
CA LEU A 123 -14.99 -4.00 3.61
C LEU A 123 -14.47 -5.44 3.63
N VAL A 124 -13.24 -5.64 4.11
CA VAL A 124 -12.66 -7.00 4.25
C VAL A 124 -13.38 -7.78 5.34
N GLU A 125 -13.68 -7.16 6.48
CA GLU A 125 -14.44 -7.77 7.56
C GLU A 125 -15.87 -8.15 7.14
N ASN A 126 -16.45 -7.39 6.20
CA ASN A 126 -17.74 -7.68 5.58
C ASN A 126 -17.66 -8.73 4.45
N GLY A 127 -16.52 -9.42 4.30
CA GLY A 127 -16.38 -10.58 3.42
C GLY A 127 -15.59 -10.37 2.14
N ALA A 128 -15.13 -9.14 1.83
CA ALA A 128 -14.26 -8.93 0.68
C ALA A 128 -12.88 -9.56 0.93
N ALA A 129 -12.34 -10.28 -0.06
CA ALA A 129 -10.97 -10.79 0.01
C ALA A 129 -9.95 -9.66 -0.21
N VAL A 130 -10.31 -8.66 -1.02
CA VAL A 130 -9.51 -7.48 -1.34
C VAL A 130 -10.40 -6.25 -1.33
N ALA A 131 -10.00 -5.20 -0.64
CA ALA A 131 -10.63 -3.88 -0.71
C ALA A 131 -9.62 -2.86 -1.23
N ALA A 132 -9.93 -2.18 -2.32
CA ALA A 132 -9.04 -1.28 -3.03
C ALA A 132 -9.41 0.19 -2.83
N ALA A 133 -8.43 1.03 -2.51
CA ALA A 133 -8.55 2.47 -2.64
C ALA A 133 -8.35 2.84 -4.12
N SER A 134 -9.42 3.22 -4.80
CA SER A 134 -9.46 3.38 -6.26
C SER A 134 -9.38 4.86 -6.64
N ARG A 135 -8.34 5.23 -7.42
CA ARG A 135 -8.18 6.55 -8.03
C ARG A 135 -9.15 6.76 -9.20
N TYR A 136 -9.72 5.68 -9.71
CA TYR A 136 -10.48 5.66 -10.97
C TYR A 136 -11.96 5.32 -10.79
N SER A 137 -12.42 5.07 -9.58
CA SER A 137 -13.85 4.97 -9.24
C SER A 137 -14.50 6.35 -9.20
N LYS A 138 -15.84 6.39 -9.18
CA LYS A 138 -16.58 7.66 -9.06
C LYS A 138 -16.20 8.37 -7.75
N GLY A 139 -15.73 9.59 -7.82
CA GLY A 139 -15.20 10.36 -6.69
C GLY A 139 -13.71 10.15 -6.39
N GLY A 140 -13.05 9.20 -7.07
CA GLY A 140 -11.60 9.02 -7.00
C GLY A 140 -10.85 10.00 -7.91
N SER A 141 -9.62 10.34 -7.54
CA SER A 141 -8.76 11.23 -8.32
C SER A 141 -7.28 10.89 -8.15
N GLN A 142 -6.51 11.18 -9.19
CA GLN A 142 -5.05 11.19 -9.15
C GLN A 142 -4.58 12.60 -9.51
N ILE A 143 -3.86 13.24 -8.60
CA ILE A 143 -3.32 14.58 -8.75
C ILE A 143 -1.79 14.46 -8.89
N GLY A 144 -1.25 14.94 -10.02
CA GLY A 144 0.18 14.78 -10.34
C GLY A 144 0.51 13.42 -10.96
N GLY A 145 1.82 13.20 -11.11
CA GLY A 145 2.38 12.00 -11.73
C GLY A 145 2.39 12.02 -13.25
N PRO A 146 3.21 11.13 -13.88
CA PRO A 146 3.35 11.08 -15.33
C PRO A 146 2.05 10.66 -16.03
N ILE A 147 1.55 11.50 -16.94
CA ILE A 147 0.28 11.30 -17.66
C ILE A 147 0.20 9.94 -18.35
N GLY A 148 1.29 9.49 -19.01
CA GLY A 148 1.32 8.21 -19.71
C GLY A 148 1.12 7.00 -18.78
N LYS A 149 1.72 7.03 -17.57
CA LYS A 149 1.52 5.98 -16.56
C LYS A 149 0.07 5.95 -16.06
N SER A 150 -0.49 7.12 -15.79
CA SER A 150 -1.87 7.26 -15.32
C SER A 150 -2.87 6.76 -16.35
N LEU A 151 -2.68 7.11 -17.63
CA LEU A 151 -3.54 6.66 -18.72
C LEU A 151 -3.48 5.14 -18.90
N LEU A 152 -2.28 4.56 -18.92
CA LEU A 152 -2.08 3.11 -19.03
C LEU A 152 -2.74 2.37 -17.85
N SER A 153 -2.53 2.84 -16.63
CA SER A 153 -3.13 2.26 -15.42
C SER A 153 -4.66 2.35 -15.44
N ARG A 154 -5.21 3.49 -15.88
CA ARG A 154 -6.65 3.71 -16.01
C ARG A 154 -7.29 2.80 -17.07
N LEU A 155 -6.66 2.67 -18.23
CA LEU A 155 -7.14 1.77 -19.29
C LEU A 155 -7.08 0.31 -18.85
N ALA A 156 -5.97 -0.12 -18.25
CA ALA A 156 -5.82 -1.46 -17.71
C ALA A 156 -6.87 -1.74 -16.60
N GLY A 157 -7.07 -0.80 -15.68
CA GLY A 157 -8.08 -0.95 -14.63
C GLY A 157 -9.50 -1.06 -15.18
N ARG A 158 -9.88 -0.21 -16.14
CA ARG A 158 -11.19 -0.27 -16.81
C ARG A 158 -11.40 -1.58 -17.56
N SER A 159 -10.41 -2.06 -18.30
CA SER A 159 -10.54 -3.33 -19.03
C SER A 159 -10.63 -4.52 -18.07
N LEU A 160 -9.90 -4.54 -16.96
CA LEU A 160 -10.03 -5.55 -15.91
C LEU A 160 -11.43 -5.51 -15.27
N GLN A 161 -11.96 -4.32 -15.00
CA GLN A 161 -13.29 -4.17 -14.42
C GLN A 161 -14.39 -4.63 -15.38
N LEU A 162 -14.37 -4.19 -16.63
CA LEU A 162 -15.45 -4.44 -17.60
C LEU A 162 -15.38 -5.85 -18.19
N LEU A 163 -14.20 -6.28 -18.63
CA LEU A 163 -14.03 -7.54 -19.37
C LEU A 163 -13.74 -8.73 -18.44
N ALA A 164 -12.89 -8.54 -17.43
CA ALA A 164 -12.57 -9.59 -16.48
C ALA A 164 -13.48 -9.60 -15.25
N ARG A 165 -14.27 -8.53 -15.00
CA ARG A 165 -15.10 -8.34 -13.80
C ARG A 165 -14.26 -8.48 -12.52
N ALA A 166 -13.16 -7.76 -12.46
CA ALA A 166 -12.17 -7.84 -11.38
C ALA A 166 -12.62 -7.19 -10.05
N GLY A 167 -13.77 -6.52 -10.02
CA GLY A 167 -14.32 -5.89 -8.81
C GLY A 167 -13.73 -4.52 -8.47
N THR A 168 -12.70 -4.07 -9.17
CA THR A 168 -12.11 -2.74 -9.00
C THR A 168 -11.65 -2.13 -10.31
N ARG A 169 -11.71 -0.80 -10.42
CA ARG A 169 -11.14 -0.01 -11.53
C ARG A 169 -9.67 0.31 -11.34
N ASP A 170 -9.10 0.00 -10.16
CA ASP A 170 -7.72 0.31 -9.82
C ASP A 170 -6.99 -0.89 -9.21
N ALA A 171 -6.76 -1.91 -10.03
CA ALA A 171 -6.05 -3.10 -9.62
C ALA A 171 -4.56 -2.82 -9.29
N THR A 172 -3.98 -1.73 -9.83
CA THR A 172 -2.55 -1.44 -9.73
C THR A 172 -2.16 -0.57 -8.54
N ASN A 173 -3.09 0.11 -7.89
CA ASN A 173 -2.80 0.87 -6.67
C ASN A 173 -2.36 -0.08 -5.55
N SER A 174 -1.32 0.27 -4.81
CA SER A 174 -0.81 -0.52 -3.68
C SER A 174 -1.65 -0.33 -2.42
N PHE A 175 -2.33 0.81 -2.27
CA PHE A 175 -3.18 1.08 -1.11
C PHE A 175 -4.43 0.21 -1.14
N LYS A 176 -4.37 -0.89 -0.40
CA LYS A 176 -5.41 -1.93 -0.34
C LYS A 176 -5.43 -2.61 1.01
N ALA A 177 -6.61 -3.08 1.39
CA ALA A 177 -6.78 -4.04 2.48
C ALA A 177 -7.00 -5.45 1.92
N TYR A 178 -6.52 -6.43 2.66
CA TYR A 178 -6.59 -7.85 2.29
C TYR A 178 -7.02 -8.69 3.47
N SER A 179 -7.84 -9.72 3.22
CA SER A 179 -8.08 -10.78 4.18
C SER A 179 -6.81 -11.65 4.31
N THR A 180 -6.25 -11.74 5.52
CA THR A 180 -5.06 -12.58 5.76
C THR A 180 -5.35 -14.07 5.56
N SER A 181 -6.59 -14.52 5.83
CA SER A 181 -7.02 -15.88 5.54
C SER A 181 -7.05 -16.18 4.04
N PHE A 182 -7.55 -15.21 3.24
CA PHE A 182 -7.49 -15.32 1.77
C PHE A 182 -6.05 -15.40 1.27
N ILE A 183 -5.15 -14.56 1.79
CA ILE A 183 -3.74 -14.60 1.38
C ILE A 183 -3.11 -15.94 1.72
N ARG A 184 -3.37 -16.50 2.92
CA ARG A 184 -2.88 -17.84 3.30
C ARG A 184 -3.41 -18.94 2.38
N GLU A 185 -4.65 -18.80 1.90
CA GLU A 185 -5.28 -19.75 0.96
C GLU A 185 -4.62 -19.71 -0.43
N VAL A 186 -4.29 -18.52 -0.96
CA VAL A 186 -3.85 -18.36 -2.35
C VAL A 186 -2.36 -18.07 -2.53
N GLY A 187 -1.66 -17.71 -1.46
CA GLY A 187 -0.26 -17.29 -1.47
C GLY A 187 0.01 -15.99 -2.22
N ILE A 188 1.23 -15.48 -2.14
CA ILE A 188 1.74 -14.34 -2.92
C ILE A 188 2.94 -14.81 -3.73
N ASP A 189 2.86 -14.69 -5.06
CA ASP A 189 3.92 -15.13 -5.98
C ASP A 189 4.82 -13.97 -6.46
N SER A 190 4.32 -12.72 -6.42
CA SER A 190 5.07 -11.55 -6.87
C SER A 190 6.28 -11.30 -5.99
N ARG A 191 7.45 -11.13 -6.63
CA ARG A 191 8.73 -10.84 -5.97
C ARG A 191 9.34 -9.53 -6.43
N GLN A 192 8.72 -8.85 -7.40
CA GLN A 192 9.26 -7.64 -8.02
C GLN A 192 8.24 -6.51 -8.03
N GLY A 193 8.72 -5.29 -7.80
CA GLY A 193 7.93 -4.07 -7.87
C GLY A 193 6.72 -4.08 -6.91
N PHE A 194 5.63 -3.49 -7.34
CA PHE A 194 4.38 -3.39 -6.57
C PHE A 194 3.25 -4.25 -7.19
N ALA A 195 3.59 -5.36 -7.84
CA ALA A 195 2.62 -6.18 -8.56
C ALA A 195 1.65 -6.97 -7.66
N ILE A 196 1.87 -7.00 -6.34
CA ILE A 196 1.01 -7.72 -5.37
C ILE A 196 -0.45 -7.24 -5.45
N GLY A 197 -0.67 -5.94 -5.65
CA GLY A 197 -2.03 -5.39 -5.75
C GLY A 197 -2.85 -5.99 -6.89
N ILE A 198 -2.27 -6.05 -8.09
CA ILE A 198 -2.92 -6.66 -9.25
C ILE A 198 -2.95 -8.20 -9.14
N GLU A 199 -1.93 -8.82 -8.57
CA GLU A 199 -1.88 -10.26 -8.32
C GLU A 199 -3.05 -10.72 -7.47
N LEU A 200 -3.19 -10.16 -6.25
CA LEU A 200 -4.23 -10.58 -5.31
C LEU A 200 -5.63 -10.26 -5.82
N THR A 201 -5.80 -9.14 -6.53
CA THR A 201 -7.06 -8.83 -7.23
C THR A 201 -7.38 -9.88 -8.29
N ALA A 202 -6.40 -10.29 -9.11
CA ALA A 202 -6.60 -11.31 -10.14
C ALA A 202 -6.85 -12.69 -9.53
N LYS A 203 -6.18 -13.05 -8.44
CA LYS A 203 -6.40 -14.30 -7.71
C LYS A 203 -7.81 -14.34 -7.10
N ALA A 204 -8.24 -13.26 -6.41
CA ALA A 204 -9.58 -13.14 -5.85
C ALA A 204 -10.66 -13.36 -6.92
N ARG A 205 -10.57 -12.67 -8.05
CA ARG A 205 -11.47 -12.85 -9.18
C ARG A 205 -11.49 -14.32 -9.68
N ARG A 206 -10.31 -14.95 -9.78
CA ARG A 206 -10.19 -16.33 -10.31
C ARG A 206 -10.82 -17.37 -9.38
N VAL A 207 -10.74 -17.18 -8.06
CA VAL A 207 -11.34 -18.10 -7.06
C VAL A 207 -12.70 -17.62 -6.55
N ARG A 208 -13.35 -16.66 -7.23
CA ARG A 208 -14.68 -16.12 -6.90
C ARG A 208 -14.78 -15.51 -5.50
N ARG A 209 -13.73 -14.87 -5.04
CA ARG A 209 -13.77 -14.05 -3.82
C ARG A 209 -14.11 -12.62 -4.20
N ASP A 210 -14.84 -11.95 -3.34
CA ASP A 210 -15.29 -10.58 -3.58
C ASP A 210 -14.13 -9.60 -3.50
N VAL A 211 -14.16 -8.62 -4.40
CA VAL A 211 -13.26 -7.46 -4.45
C VAL A 211 -14.11 -6.22 -4.37
N ALA A 212 -13.87 -5.39 -3.37
CA ALA A 212 -14.57 -4.12 -3.17
C ALA A 212 -13.63 -2.92 -3.47
N GLU A 213 -14.21 -1.76 -3.76
CA GLU A 213 -13.43 -0.53 -3.92
C GLU A 213 -14.11 0.66 -3.25
N ILE A 214 -13.29 1.59 -2.73
CA ILE A 214 -13.72 2.92 -2.33
C ILE A 214 -12.95 3.99 -3.12
N PRO A 215 -13.53 5.17 -3.37
CA PRO A 215 -12.80 6.25 -4.03
C PRO A 215 -11.66 6.76 -3.16
N THR A 216 -10.52 7.07 -3.78
CA THR A 216 -9.39 7.72 -3.09
C THR A 216 -8.88 8.90 -3.92
N ILE A 217 -8.32 9.89 -3.21
CA ILE A 217 -7.52 10.95 -3.83
C ILE A 217 -6.06 10.62 -3.55
N TRP A 218 -5.34 10.29 -4.62
CA TRP A 218 -3.92 10.03 -4.57
C TRP A 218 -3.17 11.28 -5.03
N LEU A 219 -2.21 11.72 -4.24
CA LEU A 219 -1.33 12.83 -4.59
C LEU A 219 0.05 12.29 -4.89
N ASP A 220 0.64 12.75 -6.01
CA ASP A 220 2.04 12.42 -6.27
C ASP A 220 2.93 13.03 -5.18
N ARG A 221 4.04 12.37 -4.92
CA ARG A 221 5.00 12.82 -3.92
C ARG A 221 5.56 14.18 -4.30
N GLU A 222 5.71 15.06 -3.31
CA GLU A 222 6.15 16.45 -3.51
C GLU A 222 7.64 16.53 -3.85
N GLU A 223 8.45 15.54 -3.45
CA GLU A 223 9.90 15.52 -3.59
C GLU A 223 10.44 14.12 -3.89
N GLY A 224 11.52 14.08 -4.67
CA GLY A 224 12.27 12.87 -4.99
C GLY A 224 11.85 12.18 -6.29
N GLU A 225 12.80 11.47 -6.91
CA GLU A 225 12.52 10.69 -8.11
C GLU A 225 11.69 9.46 -7.79
N SER A 226 10.73 9.15 -8.67
CA SER A 226 9.95 7.93 -8.58
C SER A 226 10.86 6.72 -8.79
N GLY A 227 11.08 5.92 -7.76
CA GLY A 227 11.76 4.62 -7.87
C GLY A 227 11.00 3.59 -8.71
N PHE A 228 9.89 3.98 -9.33
CA PHE A 228 9.05 3.09 -10.11
C PHE A 228 9.62 2.85 -11.51
N ARG A 229 10.30 1.71 -11.69
CA ARG A 229 10.92 1.28 -12.96
C ARG A 229 9.87 0.61 -13.86
N VAL A 230 9.09 1.42 -14.60
CA VAL A 230 7.94 0.95 -15.41
C VAL A 230 8.34 -0.20 -16.34
N LEU A 231 9.38 -0.03 -17.14
CA LEU A 231 9.78 -1.03 -18.14
C LEU A 231 10.26 -2.33 -17.48
N ALA A 232 11.01 -2.24 -16.39
CA ALA A 232 11.52 -3.42 -15.68
C ALA A 232 10.41 -4.24 -15.03
N TRP A 233 9.33 -3.60 -14.54
CA TRP A 233 8.25 -4.28 -13.84
C TRP A 233 7.05 -4.62 -14.74
N MET A 234 7.01 -4.09 -15.96
CA MET A 234 5.93 -4.33 -16.92
C MET A 234 5.61 -5.82 -17.14
N PRO A 235 6.60 -6.74 -17.29
CA PRO A 235 6.31 -8.16 -17.47
C PRO A 235 5.53 -8.76 -16.28
N ALA A 236 5.86 -8.36 -15.04
CA ALA A 236 5.17 -8.83 -13.85
C ALA A 236 3.71 -8.35 -13.81
N TYR A 237 3.47 -7.06 -14.16
CA TYR A 237 2.11 -6.53 -14.25
C TYR A 237 1.31 -7.17 -15.38
N LEU A 238 1.90 -7.34 -16.56
CA LEU A 238 1.25 -7.95 -17.72
C LEU A 238 0.87 -9.41 -17.44
N ARG A 239 1.74 -10.16 -16.76
CA ARG A 239 1.44 -11.53 -16.34
C ARG A 239 0.14 -11.60 -15.52
N TRP A 240 -0.01 -10.75 -14.50
CA TRP A 240 -1.19 -10.77 -13.64
C TRP A 240 -2.41 -10.17 -14.33
N TYR A 241 -2.20 -9.17 -15.18
CA TYR A 241 -3.25 -8.65 -16.05
C TYR A 241 -3.86 -9.76 -16.91
N LEU A 242 -3.05 -10.48 -17.66
CA LEU A 242 -3.51 -11.60 -18.50
C LEU A 242 -4.08 -12.75 -17.67
N PHE A 243 -3.48 -13.04 -16.51
CA PHE A 243 -3.99 -14.06 -15.59
C PHE A 243 -5.41 -13.75 -15.13
N CYS A 244 -5.79 -12.50 -14.96
CA CYS A 244 -7.13 -12.10 -14.54
C CYS A 244 -8.22 -12.55 -15.53
N PHE A 245 -7.95 -12.63 -16.83
CA PHE A 245 -8.92 -13.05 -17.85
C PHE A 245 -9.13 -14.55 -17.94
N GLY A 246 -8.32 -15.35 -17.28
CA GLY A 246 -8.39 -16.79 -17.37
C GLY A 246 -9.66 -17.40 -16.77
N ARG A 247 -9.86 -18.72 -16.99
CA ARG A 247 -10.96 -19.49 -16.41
C ARG A 247 -10.95 -19.41 -14.88
N ARG A 248 -12.09 -19.61 -14.26
CA ARG A 248 -12.20 -19.73 -12.80
C ARG A 248 -11.44 -20.97 -12.31
N LEU A 249 -10.91 -20.87 -11.11
CA LEU A 249 -10.12 -21.90 -10.44
C LEU A 249 -10.70 -22.18 -9.05
N THR A 250 -10.49 -23.39 -8.57
CA THR A 250 -10.60 -23.65 -7.13
C THR A 250 -9.36 -23.12 -6.41
N ALA A 251 -9.46 -22.89 -5.10
CA ALA A 251 -8.30 -22.47 -4.30
C ALA A 251 -7.18 -23.53 -4.37
N GLY A 252 -7.53 -24.83 -4.34
CA GLY A 252 -6.55 -25.92 -4.49
C GLY A 252 -5.82 -25.91 -5.85
N GLU A 253 -6.55 -25.68 -6.97
CA GLU A 253 -5.91 -25.53 -8.28
C GLU A 253 -4.97 -24.33 -8.33
N LEU A 254 -5.33 -23.22 -7.67
CA LEU A 254 -4.49 -22.04 -7.61
C LEU A 254 -3.25 -22.30 -6.76
N ALA A 255 -3.41 -22.87 -5.55
CA ALA A 255 -2.31 -23.24 -4.66
C ALA A 255 -1.33 -24.21 -5.34
N ALA A 256 -1.84 -25.22 -6.04
CA ALA A 256 -1.01 -26.17 -6.79
C ALA A 256 -0.22 -25.51 -7.94
N ARG A 257 -0.73 -24.42 -8.54
CA ARG A 257 0.01 -23.63 -9.54
C ARG A 257 1.09 -22.79 -8.90
N CYS A 258 0.82 -22.19 -7.74
CA CYS A 258 1.79 -21.42 -6.99
C CYS A 258 2.93 -22.31 -6.48
N ALA A 259 2.63 -23.46 -5.88
CA ALA A 259 3.63 -24.41 -5.39
C ALA A 259 4.56 -24.94 -6.50
N ARG A 260 4.07 -25.18 -7.72
CA ARG A 260 4.88 -25.58 -8.87
C ARG A 260 5.87 -24.49 -9.33
N ARG A 261 5.58 -23.21 -9.05
CA ARG A 261 6.43 -22.08 -9.41
C ARG A 261 7.39 -21.65 -8.30
N ALA A 262 7.16 -22.09 -7.07
CA ALA A 262 8.04 -21.85 -5.92
C ALA A 262 9.31 -22.71 -5.94
N ARG A 263 9.50 -23.61 -6.93
CA ARG A 263 10.82 -24.22 -7.15
C ARG A 263 11.81 -23.14 -7.56
N PRO A 264 12.96 -23.04 -6.90
CA PRO A 264 13.94 -21.98 -7.12
C PRO A 264 14.61 -22.17 -8.49
N GLU A 265 14.08 -21.52 -9.51
CA GLU A 265 14.92 -21.03 -10.57
C GLU A 265 15.54 -19.75 -10.02
N ALA A 266 16.85 -19.74 -9.86
CA ALA A 266 17.58 -18.59 -9.35
C ALA A 266 17.38 -17.44 -10.33
N ASP A 267 16.39 -16.57 -10.04
CA ASP A 267 16.27 -15.32 -10.77
C ASP A 267 17.55 -14.50 -10.57
N PRO A 268 18.20 -14.02 -11.65
CA PRO A 268 19.37 -13.18 -11.50
C PRO A 268 18.98 -11.94 -10.70
N VAL A 269 19.61 -11.76 -9.57
CA VAL A 269 19.53 -10.53 -8.77
C VAL A 269 19.95 -9.37 -9.67
N PRO A 270 19.06 -8.41 -9.99
CA PRO A 270 19.48 -7.25 -10.76
C PRO A 270 20.57 -6.52 -9.98
N PRO A 271 21.63 -6.01 -10.65
CA PRO A 271 22.74 -5.36 -9.97
C PRO A 271 22.19 -4.24 -9.06
N ALA A 272 22.73 -4.19 -7.84
CA ALA A 272 22.43 -3.16 -6.88
C ALA A 272 22.59 -1.79 -7.54
N CYS A 273 21.59 -0.92 -7.36
CA CYS A 273 21.71 0.47 -7.80
C CYS A 273 22.90 1.09 -7.08
N ASP A 274 23.90 1.50 -7.84
CA ASP A 274 25.08 2.22 -7.35
C ASP A 274 24.61 3.46 -6.57
N PRO A 275 24.99 3.64 -5.32
CA PRO A 275 24.66 4.85 -4.59
C PRO A 275 25.63 5.95 -5.02
N THR A 276 25.34 6.63 -6.12
CA THR A 276 26.04 7.87 -6.44
C THR A 276 25.68 8.90 -5.38
N PRO A 277 26.62 9.43 -4.60
CA PRO A 277 26.32 10.45 -3.60
C PRO A 277 25.87 11.73 -4.30
N LEU A 278 24.63 12.12 -4.15
CA LEU A 278 24.15 13.43 -4.58
C LEU A 278 24.80 14.51 -3.70
N ALA A 279 25.52 15.43 -4.32
CA ALA A 279 26.06 16.63 -3.68
C ALA A 279 24.93 17.43 -2.99
N PRO A 280 25.20 18.02 -1.82
CA PRO A 280 24.17 18.74 -1.07
C PRO A 280 23.76 20.00 -1.84
N ARG A 281 22.56 19.99 -2.43
CA ARG A 281 21.91 21.22 -2.89
C ARG A 281 21.35 21.96 -1.68
N GLN A 282 21.78 23.20 -1.53
CA GLN A 282 21.36 24.14 -0.51
C GLN A 282 19.84 24.23 -0.43
N ALA A 283 19.31 23.99 0.76
CA ALA A 283 17.90 24.18 1.10
C ALA A 283 17.52 25.65 0.89
N ARG A 284 16.62 25.94 -0.04
CA ARG A 284 15.88 27.19 -0.12
C ARG A 284 14.53 27.01 0.56
N THR A 285 14.41 27.68 1.68
CA THR A 285 13.23 28.13 2.41
C THR A 285 11.91 27.99 1.67
N SER A 286 11.08 27.01 2.08
CA SER A 286 9.62 27.08 1.93
C SER A 286 8.90 26.15 2.93
N GLU A 287 9.24 26.22 4.22
CA GLU A 287 8.50 25.51 5.27
C GLU A 287 7.01 25.92 5.34
N TRP A 288 6.68 27.13 4.86
CA TRP A 288 5.30 27.62 4.79
C TRP A 288 4.47 26.97 3.68
N ALA A 289 5.07 26.60 2.57
CA ALA A 289 4.36 25.95 1.45
C ALA A 289 3.89 24.53 1.81
N ALA A 290 4.68 23.78 2.56
CA ALA A 290 4.35 22.42 2.97
C ALA A 290 3.10 22.34 3.86
N TRP A 291 2.90 23.31 4.76
CA TRP A 291 1.72 23.39 5.63
C TRP A 291 0.45 23.71 4.84
N HIS A 292 0.52 24.61 3.86
CA HIS A 292 -0.62 24.96 3.02
C HIS A 292 -1.05 23.82 2.09
N VAL A 293 -0.11 23.04 1.56
CA VAL A 293 -0.43 21.88 0.71
C VAL A 293 -1.09 20.77 1.51
N VAL A 294 -0.68 20.52 2.75
CA VAL A 294 -1.31 19.50 3.62
C VAL A 294 -2.69 19.93 4.05
N ALA A 295 -2.89 21.20 4.41
CA ALA A 295 -4.22 21.73 4.72
C ALA A 295 -5.14 21.66 3.49
N ALA A 296 -4.65 22.02 2.31
CA ALA A 296 -5.38 21.91 1.05
C ALA A 296 -5.68 20.44 0.67
N LYS A 297 -4.77 19.49 0.98
CA LYS A 297 -5.03 18.06 0.80
C LYS A 297 -6.20 17.60 1.68
N ASP A 298 -6.20 17.99 2.93
CA ASP A 298 -7.25 17.60 3.88
C ASP A 298 -8.60 18.28 3.56
N GLU A 299 -8.60 19.49 3.01
CA GLU A 299 -9.79 20.17 2.50
C GLU A 299 -10.32 19.54 1.22
N LEU A 300 -9.47 19.21 0.26
CA LEU A 300 -9.86 18.54 -0.99
C LEU A 300 -10.42 17.14 -0.72
N VAL A 301 -9.84 16.39 0.21
CA VAL A 301 -10.36 15.06 0.59
C VAL A 301 -11.71 15.20 1.31
N ARG A 302 -11.88 16.17 2.23
CA ARG A 302 -13.16 16.45 2.87
C ARG A 302 -14.23 16.90 1.87
N ALA A 303 -13.88 17.77 0.93
CA ALA A 303 -14.78 18.23 -0.12
C ALA A 303 -15.21 17.10 -1.09
N ALA A 304 -14.31 16.15 -1.39
CA ALA A 304 -14.63 15.00 -2.23
C ALA A 304 -15.55 13.99 -1.50
N GLN A 305 -15.29 13.76 -0.21
CA GLN A 305 -16.13 12.88 0.62
C GLN A 305 -17.52 13.46 0.87
N SER A 306 -17.65 14.79 1.07
CA SER A 306 -18.95 15.45 1.23
C SER A 306 -19.78 15.43 -0.06
N ARG A 307 -19.16 15.57 -1.24
CA ARG A 307 -19.84 15.42 -2.54
C ARG A 307 -20.34 14.01 -2.80
N GLY A 308 -19.52 13.00 -2.48
CA GLY A 308 -19.92 11.58 -2.59
C GLY A 308 -21.08 11.21 -1.67
N ALA A 309 -21.13 11.79 -0.45
CA ALA A 309 -22.23 11.59 0.49
C ALA A 309 -23.52 12.32 0.10
N ALA A 310 -23.43 13.47 -0.57
CA ALA A 310 -24.58 14.20 -1.08
C ALA A 310 -25.23 13.51 -2.29
N GLU A 311 -24.42 12.95 -3.19
CA GLU A 311 -24.92 12.22 -4.36
C GLU A 311 -25.57 10.87 -4.00
N SER A 312 -25.14 10.23 -2.91
CA SER A 312 -25.77 8.99 -2.42
C SER A 312 -27.13 9.22 -1.74
N ARG A 313 -27.41 10.43 -1.23
CA ARG A 313 -28.70 10.80 -0.63
C ARG A 313 -29.71 11.33 -1.64
N GLY A 314 -29.28 11.74 -2.84
CA GLY A 314 -30.16 12.18 -3.92
C GLY A 314 -30.60 11.09 -4.89
N ALA A 315 -30.18 9.84 -4.67
CA ALA A 315 -30.49 8.66 -5.49
C ALA A 315 -31.36 7.61 -4.75
N ALA A 316 -31.95 8.00 -3.60
CA ALA A 316 -32.88 7.18 -2.82
C ALA A 316 -34.31 7.69 -2.96
#